data_6e2d10d17908eec47ea50e380a247ce6
#
_entry.id   6e2d10d17908eec47ea50e380a247ce6
#
_cell.length_a   1.000
_cell.length_b   1.000
_cell.length_c   1.000
_cell.angle_alpha   90.00
_cell.angle_beta   90.00
_cell.angle_gamma   90.00
#
_symmetry.space_group_name_H-M   'P 1'
#
loop_
_entity.id
_entity.type
_entity.pdbx_description
1 polymer ?
#
loop_
_entity_poly.entity_id
_entity_poly.type
_entity_poly.pdbx_seq_one_letter_code
_entity_poly.pdbx_strand_id
1 'polypeptide(L)'
;MEHPDYGAAEELEPGLRRVLAPNPSPMTHWGTNTYLVGTGSLFVVDPGPEDPAHFSALRAAIGAARVEAVIVTHPHRDHSPLAPRLARACGAPVLGFGPPDAGRRPVMADLAARGGLGGGEGVDAGFRPDAGIGEGDRLAAGGTVLEVLHTPGHFAGHLSLALGDAVLTGDHVMGWASTLVSPPDGDLASFRATSARLRAREDRVFYPGHGAPVTDPAARLDWLVAHRADREAAILQALARGPSSVEAIAKRVYTDLPSPMLPAACRNVLAHLIDLEEKGIVLPETALDASSRFRLA
;
A
#
# COMPACT_ATOMS: atom_id res chain seq x y z
N MET A 1 -12.13 -15.10 10.74
CA MET A 1 -12.50 -13.86 11.43
C MET A 1 -13.77 -13.36 10.75
N GLU A 2 -14.78 -12.97 11.51
CA GLU A 2 -16.03 -12.44 10.96
C GLU A 2 -15.82 -11.08 10.30
N HIS A 3 -16.69 -10.75 9.34
CA HIS A 3 -16.70 -9.46 8.67
C HIS A 3 -17.06 -8.36 9.68
N PRO A 4 -16.24 -7.30 9.84
CA PRO A 4 -16.61 -6.21 10.73
C PRO A 4 -17.82 -5.42 10.21
N ASP A 5 -18.59 -4.84 11.12
CA ASP A 5 -19.72 -3.99 10.73
C ASP A 5 -19.22 -2.66 10.14
N TYR A 6 -19.78 -2.27 9.01
CA TYR A 6 -19.45 -0.98 8.41
C TYR A 6 -19.84 0.17 9.34
N GLY A 7 -18.91 1.09 9.50
CA GLY A 7 -19.11 2.30 10.31
C GLY A 7 -19.14 2.09 11.81
N ALA A 8 -19.11 0.86 12.33
CA ALA A 8 -18.92 0.59 13.74
C ALA A 8 -17.46 0.79 14.15
N ALA A 9 -17.23 1.42 15.30
CA ALA A 9 -15.90 1.52 15.88
C ALA A 9 -15.60 0.25 16.68
N GLU A 10 -14.70 -0.58 16.18
CA GLU A 10 -14.23 -1.80 16.84
C GLU A 10 -12.92 -1.52 17.58
N GLU A 11 -12.86 -1.83 18.87
CA GLU A 11 -11.61 -1.76 19.63
C GLU A 11 -10.77 -3.01 19.34
N LEU A 12 -9.56 -2.81 18.80
CA LEU A 12 -8.61 -3.87 18.49
C LEU A 12 -7.62 -4.08 19.63
N GLU A 13 -7.18 -2.98 20.24
CA GLU A 13 -6.32 -2.91 21.42
C GLU A 13 -6.65 -1.63 22.21
N PRO A 14 -6.25 -1.53 23.49
CA PRO A 14 -6.44 -0.30 24.27
C PRO A 14 -5.87 0.92 23.53
N GLY A 15 -6.76 1.83 23.13
CA GLY A 15 -6.40 3.04 22.39
C GLY A 15 -6.17 2.84 20.88
N LEU A 16 -6.46 1.68 20.33
CA LEU A 16 -6.49 1.42 18.89
C LEU A 16 -7.87 0.92 18.47
N ARG A 17 -8.58 1.71 17.68
CA ARG A 17 -9.89 1.35 17.14
C ARG A 17 -9.88 1.34 15.63
N ARG A 18 -10.65 0.47 15.02
CA ARG A 18 -10.91 0.41 13.59
C ARG A 18 -12.32 0.85 13.25
N VAL A 19 -12.48 1.60 12.15
CA VAL A 19 -13.77 1.88 11.52
C VAL A 19 -13.67 1.44 10.06
N LEU A 20 -14.46 0.44 9.65
CA LEU A 20 -14.42 -0.09 8.29
C LEU A 20 -15.25 0.77 7.34
N ALA A 21 -14.66 1.22 6.23
CA ALA A 21 -15.33 1.93 5.17
C ALA A 21 -16.14 0.97 4.26
N PRO A 22 -17.34 1.36 3.77
CA PRO A 22 -18.20 0.51 2.96
C PRO A 22 -17.81 0.53 1.46
N ASN A 23 -16.55 0.19 1.15
CA ASN A 23 -16.01 0.16 -0.21
C ASN A 23 -15.42 -1.20 -0.59
N PRO A 24 -16.18 -2.33 -0.43
CA PRO A 24 -15.68 -3.65 -0.75
C PRO A 24 -15.40 -3.82 -2.24
N SER A 25 -14.29 -4.45 -2.57
CA SER A 25 -13.89 -4.76 -3.94
C SER A 25 -12.86 -5.89 -3.96
N PRO A 26 -12.51 -6.44 -5.14
CA PRO A 26 -11.38 -7.36 -5.26
C PRO A 26 -10.02 -6.78 -4.83
N MET A 27 -9.91 -5.46 -4.70
CA MET A 27 -8.67 -4.77 -4.27
C MET A 27 -8.70 -4.37 -2.79
N THR A 28 -9.88 -4.16 -2.22
CA THR A 28 -10.07 -3.65 -0.85
C THR A 28 -10.64 -4.68 0.11
N HIS A 29 -10.89 -5.91 -0.36
CA HIS A 29 -11.50 -6.99 0.43
C HIS A 29 -12.84 -6.54 1.04
N TRP A 30 -12.93 -6.41 2.37
CA TRP A 30 -14.12 -5.92 3.08
C TRP A 30 -14.32 -4.41 2.93
N GLY A 31 -13.30 -3.65 2.57
CA GLY A 31 -13.22 -2.21 2.53
C GLY A 31 -11.94 -1.70 3.17
N THR A 32 -11.81 -0.38 3.30
CA THR A 32 -10.64 0.26 3.90
C THR A 32 -10.78 0.35 5.42
N ASN A 33 -9.75 -0.06 6.12
CA ASN A 33 -9.63 0.09 7.56
C ASN A 33 -9.13 1.50 7.90
N THR A 34 -10.01 2.36 8.41
CA THR A 34 -9.58 3.60 9.06
C THR A 34 -9.24 3.32 10.51
N TYR A 35 -8.07 3.75 10.99
CA TYR A 35 -7.66 3.57 12.37
C TYR A 35 -7.74 4.87 13.17
N LEU A 36 -8.25 4.78 14.39
CA LEU A 36 -8.25 5.83 15.41
C LEU A 36 -7.24 5.42 16.47
N VAL A 37 -6.13 6.17 16.59
CA VAL A 37 -5.00 5.81 17.45
C VAL A 37 -4.83 6.84 18.55
N GLY A 38 -5.13 6.45 19.78
CA GLY A 38 -5.18 7.29 20.97
C GLY A 38 -6.58 7.33 21.59
N THR A 39 -6.71 8.05 22.69
CA THR A 39 -7.98 8.18 23.45
C THR A 39 -8.48 9.63 23.46
N GLY A 40 -8.27 10.41 24.51
CA GLY A 40 -8.73 11.81 24.58
C GLY A 40 -8.13 12.75 23.52
N SER A 41 -6.94 12.44 23.05
CA SER A 41 -6.29 13.03 21.88
C SER A 41 -5.82 11.89 20.99
N LEU A 42 -6.06 11.96 19.67
CA LEU A 42 -5.84 10.84 18.75
C LEU A 42 -5.40 11.26 17.34
N PHE A 43 -4.84 10.32 16.62
CA PHE A 43 -4.63 10.35 15.18
C PHE A 43 -5.73 9.57 14.45
N VAL A 44 -6.11 10.04 13.26
CA VAL A 44 -6.91 9.27 12.31
C VAL A 44 -5.99 8.83 11.18
N VAL A 45 -5.87 7.53 10.93
CA VAL A 45 -5.03 6.97 9.87
C VAL A 45 -5.90 6.41 8.77
N ASP A 46 -5.62 6.81 7.53
CA ASP A 46 -6.34 6.43 6.30
C ASP A 46 -7.85 6.63 6.41
N PRO A 47 -8.34 7.87 6.34
CA PRO A 47 -9.77 8.18 6.51
C PRO A 47 -10.66 7.57 5.41
N GLY A 48 -10.08 7.00 4.36
CA GLY A 48 -10.81 6.26 3.35
C GLY A 48 -11.32 7.09 2.16
N PRO A 49 -12.24 6.50 1.39
CA PRO A 49 -12.85 7.15 0.24
C PRO A 49 -13.78 8.30 0.65
N GLU A 50 -14.09 9.20 -0.29
CA GLU A 50 -15.09 10.26 -0.06
C GLU A 50 -16.51 9.65 -0.03
N ASP A 51 -16.86 9.11 1.14
CA ASP A 51 -18.16 8.51 1.43
C ASP A 51 -18.84 9.24 2.60
N PRO A 52 -20.08 9.76 2.41
CA PRO A 52 -20.78 10.52 3.47
C PRO A 52 -21.16 9.68 4.69
N ALA A 53 -21.45 8.38 4.51
CA ALA A 53 -21.81 7.51 5.63
C ALA A 53 -20.56 7.19 6.47
N HIS A 54 -19.43 6.89 5.80
CA HIS A 54 -18.15 6.68 6.45
C HIS A 54 -17.67 7.94 7.19
N PHE A 55 -17.80 9.13 6.57
CA PHE A 55 -17.50 10.39 7.24
C PHE A 55 -18.30 10.56 8.53
N SER A 56 -19.62 10.29 8.49
CA SER A 56 -20.49 10.40 9.65
C SER A 56 -20.10 9.40 10.74
N ALA A 57 -19.75 8.16 10.35
CA ALA A 57 -19.28 7.11 11.25
C ALA A 57 -17.96 7.51 11.95
N LEU A 58 -16.99 8.04 11.19
CA LEU A 58 -15.74 8.53 11.75
C LEU A 58 -15.98 9.67 12.75
N ARG A 59 -16.84 10.64 12.41
CA ARG A 59 -17.19 11.73 13.30
C ARG A 59 -17.83 11.23 14.61
N ALA A 60 -18.70 10.25 14.52
CA ALA A 60 -19.32 9.60 15.69
C ALA A 60 -18.28 8.85 16.52
N ALA A 61 -17.38 8.09 15.88
CA ALA A 61 -16.33 7.33 16.55
C ALA A 61 -15.28 8.23 17.24
N ILE A 62 -14.94 9.37 16.62
CA ILE A 62 -14.04 10.40 17.21
C ILE A 62 -14.72 11.04 18.43
N GLY A 63 -16.02 11.33 18.37
CA GLY A 63 -16.78 11.94 19.47
C GLY A 63 -16.20 13.30 19.88
N ALA A 64 -15.89 13.44 21.17
CA ALA A 64 -15.31 14.64 21.76
C ALA A 64 -13.76 14.64 21.78
N ALA A 65 -13.13 13.58 21.28
CA ALA A 65 -11.66 13.48 21.26
C ALA A 65 -11.05 14.55 20.32
N ARG A 66 -9.91 15.09 20.73
CA ARG A 66 -9.13 15.98 19.87
C ARG A 66 -8.39 15.18 18.80
N VAL A 67 -8.54 15.56 17.54
CA VAL A 67 -7.73 14.99 16.45
C VAL A 67 -6.48 15.84 16.31
N GLU A 68 -5.31 15.25 16.52
CA GLU A 68 -4.02 15.92 16.37
C GLU A 68 -3.60 15.99 14.89
N ALA A 69 -3.88 14.93 14.13
CA ALA A 69 -3.69 14.91 12.69
C ALA A 69 -4.53 13.80 12.03
N VAL A 70 -4.81 13.98 10.74
CA VAL A 70 -5.26 12.94 9.83
C VAL A 70 -4.05 12.50 9.02
N ILE A 71 -3.64 11.24 9.16
CA ILE A 71 -2.44 10.68 8.52
C ILE A 71 -2.88 9.81 7.35
N VAL A 72 -2.24 9.98 6.19
CA VAL A 72 -2.46 9.17 5.00
C VAL A 72 -1.20 8.35 4.74
N THR A 73 -1.34 7.02 4.74
CA THR A 73 -0.22 6.10 4.49
C THR A 73 0.29 6.22 3.06
N HIS A 74 -0.63 6.34 2.10
CA HIS A 74 -0.31 6.55 0.70
C HIS A 74 -1.52 7.12 -0.07
N PRO A 75 -1.32 7.83 -1.19
CA PRO A 75 -2.37 8.57 -1.88
C PRO A 75 -3.18 7.71 -2.86
N HIS A 76 -3.69 6.54 -2.46
CA HIS A 76 -4.72 5.85 -3.22
C HIS A 76 -6.12 6.35 -2.86
N ARG A 77 -7.07 6.25 -3.81
CA ARG A 77 -8.43 6.79 -3.70
C ARG A 77 -9.31 6.10 -2.66
N ASP A 78 -8.89 4.97 -2.18
CA ASP A 78 -9.53 4.27 -1.07
C ASP A 78 -8.94 4.63 0.30
N HIS A 79 -7.83 5.43 0.36
CA HIS A 79 -7.20 5.89 1.59
C HIS A 79 -7.31 7.40 1.81
N SER A 80 -7.10 8.22 0.78
CA SER A 80 -6.80 9.64 0.93
C SER A 80 -7.97 10.62 0.72
N PRO A 81 -8.99 10.37 -0.11
CA PRO A 81 -9.92 11.42 -0.56
C PRO A 81 -10.70 12.08 0.57
N LEU A 82 -11.05 11.34 1.62
CA LEU A 82 -11.78 11.90 2.76
C LEU A 82 -10.90 12.74 3.69
N ALA A 83 -9.56 12.66 3.60
CA ALA A 83 -8.62 13.33 4.50
C ALA A 83 -8.83 14.86 4.59
N PRO A 84 -8.94 15.62 3.48
CA PRO A 84 -9.10 17.07 3.58
C PRO A 84 -10.43 17.50 4.22
N ARG A 85 -11.50 16.74 3.98
CA ARG A 85 -12.82 17.02 4.57
C ARG A 85 -12.84 16.73 6.06
N LEU A 86 -12.29 15.58 6.47
CA LEU A 86 -12.24 15.18 7.86
C LEU A 86 -11.32 16.11 8.67
N ALA A 87 -10.16 16.43 8.15
CA ALA A 87 -9.18 17.35 8.75
C ALA A 87 -9.81 18.72 9.03
N ARG A 88 -10.48 19.32 8.04
CA ARG A 88 -11.22 20.59 8.23
C ARG A 88 -12.29 20.48 9.31
N ALA A 89 -13.06 19.38 9.33
CA ALA A 89 -14.13 19.19 10.31
C ALA A 89 -13.61 18.99 11.75
N CYS A 90 -12.35 18.57 11.89
CA CYS A 90 -11.68 18.36 13.18
C CYS A 90 -10.73 19.51 13.57
N GLY A 91 -10.46 20.44 12.68
CA GLY A 91 -9.45 21.49 12.90
C GLY A 91 -8.02 20.94 12.98
N ALA A 92 -7.72 19.86 12.27
CA ALA A 92 -6.46 19.13 12.30
C ALA A 92 -5.73 19.21 10.93
N PRO A 93 -4.39 19.07 10.89
CA PRO A 93 -3.66 18.97 9.64
C PRO A 93 -3.79 17.58 9.01
N VAL A 94 -3.60 17.51 7.67
CA VAL A 94 -3.34 16.26 6.93
C VAL A 94 -1.84 16.05 6.86
N LEU A 95 -1.37 14.88 7.33
CA LEU A 95 0.01 14.46 7.23
C LEU A 95 0.15 13.29 6.23
N GLY A 96 1.26 13.23 5.54
CA GLY A 96 1.60 12.15 4.61
C GLY A 96 3.03 12.30 4.12
N PHE A 97 3.52 11.38 3.30
CA PHE A 97 4.90 11.47 2.80
C PHE A 97 5.12 12.69 1.89
N GLY A 98 4.16 12.98 1.03
CA GLY A 98 4.23 14.06 0.04
C GLY A 98 3.20 13.89 -1.07
N PRO A 99 3.34 14.63 -2.18
CA PRO A 99 2.50 14.43 -3.36
C PRO A 99 2.70 13.05 -3.98
N PRO A 100 1.80 12.58 -4.87
CA PRO A 100 1.82 11.19 -5.38
C PRO A 100 3.09 10.76 -6.11
N ASP A 101 3.86 11.69 -6.66
CA ASP A 101 5.12 11.42 -7.35
C ASP A 101 6.34 11.44 -6.41
N ALA A 102 6.16 11.80 -5.14
CA ALA A 102 7.24 11.84 -4.16
C ALA A 102 7.75 10.43 -3.81
N GLY A 103 9.04 10.32 -3.56
CA GLY A 103 9.67 9.07 -3.10
C GLY A 103 10.02 8.07 -4.19
N ARG A 104 9.69 8.29 -5.46
CA ARG A 104 10.09 7.40 -6.55
C ARG A 104 11.61 7.29 -6.65
N ARG A 105 12.12 6.05 -6.79
CA ARG A 105 13.53 5.85 -7.13
C ARG A 105 13.85 6.50 -8.49
N PRO A 106 15.10 6.93 -8.74
CA PRO A 106 15.49 7.59 -9.99
C PRO A 106 15.05 6.81 -11.24
N VAL A 107 15.23 5.48 -11.26
CA VAL A 107 14.79 4.62 -12.39
C VAL A 107 13.29 4.72 -12.64
N MET A 108 12.47 4.70 -11.60
CA MET A 108 11.01 4.81 -11.71
C MET A 108 10.58 6.22 -12.12
N ALA A 109 11.27 7.26 -11.66
CA ALA A 109 11.03 8.64 -12.09
C ALA A 109 11.38 8.83 -13.58
N ASP A 110 12.51 8.30 -14.03
CA ASP A 110 12.91 8.33 -15.46
C ASP A 110 11.93 7.57 -16.35
N LEU A 111 11.50 6.38 -15.93
CA LEU A 111 10.51 5.58 -16.65
C LEU A 111 9.16 6.28 -16.72
N ALA A 112 8.73 6.92 -15.62
CA ALA A 112 7.51 7.73 -15.60
C ALA A 112 7.59 8.93 -16.55
N ALA A 113 8.74 9.63 -16.57
CA ALA A 113 8.97 10.79 -17.45
C ALA A 113 9.00 10.42 -18.93
N ARG A 114 9.51 9.24 -19.28
CA ARG A 114 9.51 8.71 -20.66
C ARG A 114 8.11 8.33 -21.13
N GLY A 115 7.20 8.03 -20.22
CA GLY A 115 5.87 7.49 -20.52
C GLY A 115 5.91 6.03 -20.96
N GLY A 116 4.74 5.51 -21.40
CA GLY A 116 4.63 4.14 -21.93
C GLY A 116 4.45 3.04 -20.89
N LEU A 117 4.73 3.29 -19.60
CA LEU A 117 4.51 2.28 -18.56
C LEU A 117 3.02 2.13 -18.18
N GLY A 118 2.20 3.14 -18.40
CA GLY A 118 0.91 3.25 -17.70
C GLY A 118 1.14 3.57 -16.22
N GLY A 119 0.22 3.17 -15.35
CA GLY A 119 0.26 3.49 -13.93
C GLY A 119 -0.76 4.54 -13.54
N GLY A 120 -0.78 4.92 -12.25
CA GLY A 120 -1.75 5.89 -11.73
C GLY A 120 -3.15 5.34 -11.51
N GLU A 121 -3.36 4.02 -11.73
CA GLU A 121 -4.63 3.38 -11.45
C GLU A 121 -4.92 3.46 -9.94
N GLY A 122 -6.05 4.08 -9.58
CA GLY A 122 -6.42 4.26 -8.19
C GLY A 122 -5.69 5.39 -7.46
N VAL A 123 -4.74 6.09 -8.09
CA VAL A 123 -4.03 7.22 -7.46
C VAL A 123 -4.92 8.45 -7.34
N ASP A 124 -4.95 9.06 -6.16
CA ASP A 124 -5.47 10.39 -5.93
C ASP A 124 -4.43 11.44 -6.36
N ALA A 125 -4.47 11.80 -7.63
CA ALA A 125 -3.51 12.74 -8.21
C ALA A 125 -3.57 14.15 -7.58
N GLY A 126 -4.67 14.47 -6.93
CA GLY A 126 -4.90 15.73 -6.23
C GLY A 126 -4.36 15.77 -4.80
N PHE A 127 -3.95 14.63 -4.24
CA PHE A 127 -3.49 14.57 -2.86
C PHE A 127 -2.28 15.47 -2.59
N ARG A 128 -2.43 16.32 -1.59
CA ARG A 128 -1.35 17.18 -1.06
C ARG A 128 -1.51 17.24 0.45
N PRO A 129 -0.59 16.66 1.24
CA PRO A 129 -0.60 16.82 2.69
C PRO A 129 -0.25 18.25 3.08
N ASP A 130 -0.76 18.70 4.24
CA ASP A 130 -0.41 20.00 4.81
C ASP A 130 1.05 20.02 5.30
N ALA A 131 1.55 18.86 5.74
CA ALA A 131 2.95 18.67 6.10
C ALA A 131 3.43 17.27 5.73
N GLY A 132 4.70 17.19 5.27
CA GLY A 132 5.39 15.93 5.01
C GLY A 132 5.89 15.29 6.29
N ILE A 133 5.76 13.95 6.38
CA ILE A 133 6.37 13.12 7.41
C ILE A 133 7.13 11.96 6.77
N GLY A 134 8.16 11.44 7.46
CA GLY A 134 9.03 10.41 6.89
C GLY A 134 9.68 9.51 7.93
N GLU A 135 10.66 8.74 7.49
CA GLU A 135 11.37 7.76 8.31
C GLU A 135 11.89 8.34 9.62
N GLY A 136 11.52 7.72 10.73
CA GLY A 136 11.99 8.06 12.06
C GLY A 136 11.25 9.20 12.74
N ASP A 137 10.32 9.90 12.06
CA ASP A 137 9.48 10.91 12.70
C ASP A 137 8.64 10.28 13.82
N ARG A 138 8.45 11.02 14.91
CA ARG A 138 7.67 10.58 16.06
C ARG A 138 6.51 11.53 16.31
N LEU A 139 5.31 11.01 16.19
CA LEU A 139 4.06 11.77 16.37
C LEU A 139 3.47 11.42 17.74
N ALA A 140 3.17 12.41 18.56
CA ALA A 140 2.66 12.18 19.91
C ALA A 140 1.24 12.77 20.09
N ALA A 141 0.32 11.98 20.65
CA ALA A 141 -1.04 12.36 20.99
C ALA A 141 -1.51 11.67 22.27
N GLY A 142 -1.87 12.42 23.32
CA GLY A 142 -2.51 11.87 24.53
C GLY A 142 -1.74 10.73 25.20
N GLY A 143 -0.41 10.76 25.19
CA GLY A 143 0.44 9.69 25.74
C GLY A 143 0.73 8.54 24.76
N THR A 144 0.09 8.53 23.60
CA THR A 144 0.39 7.61 22.48
C THR A 144 1.48 8.20 21.60
N VAL A 145 2.42 7.38 21.16
CA VAL A 145 3.49 7.79 20.21
C VAL A 145 3.46 6.84 19.02
N LEU A 146 3.34 7.40 17.83
CA LEU A 146 3.54 6.69 16.57
C LEU A 146 4.93 7.01 16.03
N GLU A 147 5.69 5.99 15.65
CA GLU A 147 6.92 6.12 14.87
C GLU A 147 6.60 5.92 13.40
N VAL A 148 7.01 6.84 12.56
CA VAL A 148 6.81 6.78 11.11
C VAL A 148 7.90 5.93 10.48
N LEU A 149 7.48 4.94 9.70
CA LEU A 149 8.35 4.08 8.91
C LEU A 149 8.09 4.36 7.43
N HIS A 150 9.10 4.80 6.68
CA HIS A 150 8.97 4.87 5.22
C HIS A 150 9.06 3.46 4.64
N THR A 151 7.98 2.97 4.07
CA THR A 151 7.81 1.59 3.59
C THR A 151 7.49 1.53 2.10
N PRO A 152 8.41 2.02 1.22
CA PRO A 152 8.19 2.00 -0.22
C PRO A 152 8.09 0.58 -0.76
N GLY A 153 7.31 0.42 -1.83
CA GLY A 153 7.13 -0.86 -2.49
C GLY A 153 5.78 -0.95 -3.20
N HIS A 154 4.68 -0.97 -2.46
CA HIS A 154 3.34 -0.82 -3.01
C HIS A 154 3.16 0.56 -3.66
N PHE A 155 3.62 1.58 -2.96
CA PHE A 155 3.68 2.96 -3.41
C PHE A 155 5.01 3.59 -2.99
N ALA A 156 5.57 4.51 -3.79
CA ALA A 156 6.89 5.08 -3.53
C ALA A 156 6.97 5.88 -2.22
N GLY A 157 5.96 6.71 -1.95
CA GLY A 157 5.82 7.48 -0.71
C GLY A 157 4.99 6.77 0.36
N HIS A 158 4.92 5.43 0.35
CA HIS A 158 4.14 4.69 1.33
C HIS A 158 4.74 4.78 2.74
N LEU A 159 3.87 4.96 3.74
CA LEU A 159 4.21 4.99 5.16
C LEU A 159 3.54 3.84 5.91
N SER A 160 4.26 3.28 6.86
CA SER A 160 3.69 2.48 7.94
C SER A 160 3.89 3.22 9.27
N LEU A 161 3.08 2.91 10.28
CA LEU A 161 3.12 3.61 11.56
C LEU A 161 3.28 2.58 12.67
N ALA A 162 4.40 2.62 13.39
CA ALA A 162 4.65 1.72 14.50
C ALA A 162 4.07 2.29 15.81
N LEU A 163 3.31 1.46 16.52
CA LEU A 163 2.75 1.69 17.84
C LEU A 163 3.32 0.63 18.78
N GLY A 164 4.49 0.91 19.37
CA GLY A 164 5.22 -0.09 20.16
C GLY A 164 5.64 -1.28 19.29
N ASP A 165 5.14 -2.48 19.63
CA ASP A 165 5.35 -3.74 18.91
C ASP A 165 4.25 -4.09 17.89
N ALA A 166 3.35 -3.15 17.63
CA ALA A 166 2.33 -3.25 16.60
C ALA A 166 2.61 -2.25 15.47
N VAL A 167 2.26 -2.59 14.22
CA VAL A 167 2.46 -1.71 13.06
C VAL A 167 1.20 -1.61 12.22
N LEU A 168 0.75 -0.38 11.95
CA LEU A 168 -0.23 -0.10 10.91
C LEU A 168 0.51 -0.12 9.58
N THR A 169 0.29 -1.15 8.76
CA THR A 169 1.11 -1.43 7.56
C THR A 169 0.55 -0.85 6.27
N GLY A 170 -0.59 -0.14 6.33
CA GLY A 170 -1.27 0.27 5.10
C GLY A 170 -1.38 -0.91 4.13
N ASP A 171 -1.01 -0.69 2.88
CA ASP A 171 -1.09 -1.70 1.83
C ASP A 171 0.24 -2.40 1.53
N HIS A 172 1.28 -2.16 2.34
CA HIS A 172 2.54 -2.89 2.16
C HIS A 172 2.42 -4.36 2.56
N VAL A 173 1.74 -4.67 3.68
CA VAL A 173 1.49 -6.05 4.12
C VAL A 173 0.03 -6.23 4.47
N MET A 174 -0.64 -7.14 3.76
CA MET A 174 -2.02 -7.59 4.02
C MET A 174 -2.07 -9.09 4.25
N GLY A 175 -3.00 -9.58 5.07
CA GLY A 175 -3.12 -11.01 5.38
C GLY A 175 -3.74 -11.84 4.25
N TRP A 176 -4.57 -11.25 3.42
CA TRP A 176 -5.42 -11.92 2.42
C TRP A 176 -4.87 -11.87 0.98
N ALA A 177 -4.02 -10.88 0.65
CA ALA A 177 -3.50 -10.68 -0.70
C ALA A 177 -1.98 -10.44 -0.71
N SER A 178 -1.33 -10.66 -1.84
CA SER A 178 0.10 -10.48 -2.05
C SER A 178 0.47 -9.06 -2.47
N THR A 179 -0.26 -8.05 -2.08
CA THR A 179 0.00 -6.64 -2.43
C THR A 179 0.27 -6.39 -3.91
N LEU A 180 -0.40 -5.43 -4.51
CA LEU A 180 -0.10 -4.98 -5.87
C LEU A 180 1.17 -4.11 -5.88
N VAL A 181 2.09 -4.38 -6.80
CA VAL A 181 3.22 -3.49 -7.11
C VAL A 181 3.05 -3.02 -8.55
N SER A 182 2.65 -1.75 -8.72
CA SER A 182 2.32 -1.17 -10.03
C SER A 182 3.30 -0.04 -10.39
N PRO A 183 4.32 -0.29 -11.26
CA PRO A 183 5.21 0.77 -11.73
C PRO A 183 4.46 1.86 -12.50
N PRO A 184 4.89 3.13 -12.45
CA PRO A 184 6.06 3.64 -11.75
C PRO A 184 5.80 4.02 -10.29
N ASP A 185 4.56 3.88 -9.80
CA ASP A 185 4.15 4.25 -8.43
C ASP A 185 4.66 3.24 -7.41
N GLY A 186 4.59 1.96 -7.75
CA GLY A 186 5.17 0.84 -7.00
C GLY A 186 6.50 0.35 -7.58
N ASP A 187 7.32 -0.28 -6.71
CA ASP A 187 8.66 -0.74 -7.05
C ASP A 187 9.00 -2.04 -6.32
N LEU A 188 9.34 -3.09 -7.08
CA LEU A 188 9.56 -4.42 -6.51
C LEU A 188 10.87 -4.51 -5.70
N ALA A 189 11.93 -3.82 -6.12
CA ALA A 189 13.18 -3.79 -5.38
C ALA A 189 12.97 -3.14 -4.00
N SER A 190 12.26 -2.01 -3.96
CA SER A 190 11.87 -1.34 -2.71
C SER A 190 10.94 -2.22 -1.86
N PHE A 191 9.98 -2.93 -2.47
CA PHE A 191 9.09 -3.85 -1.76
C PHE A 191 9.86 -4.94 -1.03
N ARG A 192 10.85 -5.56 -1.70
CA ARG A 192 11.71 -6.59 -1.11
C ARG A 192 12.54 -6.04 0.04
N ALA A 193 13.17 -4.89 -0.15
CA ALA A 193 14.01 -4.25 0.87
C ALA A 193 13.18 -3.86 2.11
N THR A 194 12.01 -3.28 1.90
CA THR A 194 11.07 -2.91 2.97
C THR A 194 10.57 -4.15 3.71
N SER A 195 10.18 -5.22 2.99
CA SER A 195 9.71 -6.46 3.62
C SER A 195 10.80 -7.09 4.48
N ALA A 196 12.07 -7.10 4.03
CA ALA A 196 13.20 -7.59 4.83
C ALA A 196 13.43 -6.73 6.09
N ARG A 197 13.30 -5.40 5.97
CA ARG A 197 13.44 -4.48 7.10
C ARG A 197 12.31 -4.65 8.13
N LEU A 198 11.06 -4.80 7.69
CA LEU A 198 9.93 -5.09 8.58
C LEU A 198 10.08 -6.47 9.24
N ARG A 199 10.60 -7.47 8.51
CA ARG A 199 10.88 -8.80 9.07
C ARG A 199 11.89 -8.78 10.22
N ALA A 200 12.90 -7.91 10.15
CA ALA A 200 13.94 -7.75 11.17
C ALA A 200 13.45 -6.99 12.42
N ARG A 201 12.26 -6.38 12.39
CA ARG A 201 11.69 -5.67 13.56
C ARG A 201 11.08 -6.60 14.61
N GLU A 202 10.67 -7.82 14.22
CA GLU A 202 10.04 -8.79 15.12
C GLU A 202 8.75 -8.28 15.79
N ASP A 203 7.97 -7.46 15.06
CA ASP A 203 6.69 -6.92 15.56
C ASP A 203 5.69 -8.05 15.83
N ARG A 204 4.84 -7.86 16.84
CA ARG A 204 3.83 -8.84 17.30
C ARG A 204 2.63 -8.96 16.37
N VAL A 205 2.17 -7.85 15.79
CA VAL A 205 0.95 -7.80 14.98
C VAL A 205 1.04 -6.67 13.93
N PHE A 206 0.49 -6.93 12.74
CA PHE A 206 0.27 -5.90 11.74
C PHE A 206 -1.21 -5.61 11.56
N TYR A 207 -1.54 -4.33 11.44
CA TYR A 207 -2.86 -3.79 11.16
C TYR A 207 -2.88 -3.20 9.74
N PRO A 208 -3.38 -3.96 8.74
CA PRO A 208 -3.31 -3.56 7.33
C PRO A 208 -4.39 -2.56 6.94
N GLY A 209 -4.20 -1.87 5.81
CA GLY A 209 -5.21 -1.02 5.19
C GLY A 209 -6.49 -1.76 4.82
N HIS A 210 -6.41 -3.08 4.56
CA HIS A 210 -7.55 -3.92 4.19
C HIS A 210 -7.50 -5.29 4.85
N GLY A 211 -8.68 -5.78 5.26
CA GLY A 211 -8.84 -7.11 5.83
C GLY A 211 -8.52 -7.18 7.32
N ALA A 212 -8.26 -8.41 7.78
CA ALA A 212 -8.02 -8.72 9.19
C ALA A 212 -6.59 -8.37 9.64
N PRO A 213 -6.36 -8.15 10.95
CA PRO A 213 -5.02 -8.10 11.52
C PRO A 213 -4.19 -9.34 11.19
N VAL A 214 -2.88 -9.15 10.99
CA VAL A 214 -1.90 -10.23 10.75
C VAL A 214 -1.22 -10.54 12.08
N THR A 215 -1.58 -11.65 12.70
CA THR A 215 -1.11 -12.04 14.04
C THR A 215 0.22 -12.79 14.03
N ASP A 216 0.73 -13.15 12.87
CA ASP A 216 2.09 -13.68 12.66
C ASP A 216 2.76 -12.90 11.51
N PRO A 217 3.29 -11.68 11.82
CA PRO A 217 3.98 -10.84 10.85
C PRO A 217 5.16 -11.53 10.18
N ALA A 218 5.91 -12.31 10.96
CA ALA A 218 7.11 -12.99 10.50
C ALA A 218 6.78 -14.01 9.40
N ALA A 219 5.86 -14.94 9.69
CA ALA A 219 5.44 -15.94 8.71
C ALA A 219 4.78 -15.28 7.48
N ARG A 220 4.03 -14.19 7.68
CA ARG A 220 3.42 -13.47 6.56
C ARG A 220 4.44 -12.81 5.65
N LEU A 221 5.46 -12.16 6.19
CA LEU A 221 6.54 -11.56 5.41
C LEU A 221 7.37 -12.62 4.68
N ASP A 222 7.71 -13.72 5.36
CA ASP A 222 8.41 -14.85 4.75
C ASP A 222 7.61 -15.43 3.56
N TRP A 223 6.29 -15.57 3.72
CA TRP A 223 5.40 -15.98 2.64
C TRP A 223 5.39 -14.99 1.46
N LEU A 224 5.30 -13.68 1.74
CA LEU A 224 5.30 -12.65 0.70
C LEU A 224 6.59 -12.68 -0.13
N VAL A 225 7.74 -12.82 0.53
CA VAL A 225 9.05 -12.92 -0.15
C VAL A 225 9.14 -14.17 -0.99
N ALA A 226 8.76 -15.34 -0.45
CA ALA A 226 8.73 -16.60 -1.18
C ALA A 226 7.78 -16.54 -2.40
N HIS A 227 6.57 -16.01 -2.21
CA HIS A 227 5.61 -15.82 -3.29
C HIS A 227 6.18 -14.96 -4.44
N ARG A 228 6.93 -13.87 -4.12
CA ARG A 228 7.59 -13.05 -5.15
C ARG A 228 8.70 -13.82 -5.88
N ALA A 229 9.47 -14.63 -5.17
CA ALA A 229 10.50 -15.48 -5.78
C ALA A 229 9.89 -16.54 -6.73
N ASP A 230 8.79 -17.17 -6.34
CA ASP A 230 8.06 -18.13 -7.18
C ASP A 230 7.52 -17.45 -8.46
N ARG A 231 6.98 -16.21 -8.35
CA ARG A 231 6.52 -15.45 -9.52
C ARG A 231 7.67 -15.08 -10.44
N GLU A 232 8.82 -14.67 -9.89
CA GLU A 232 10.04 -14.40 -10.67
C GLU A 232 10.50 -15.64 -11.44
N ALA A 233 10.58 -16.81 -10.77
CA ALA A 233 10.96 -18.06 -11.41
C ALA A 233 9.99 -18.45 -12.55
N ALA A 234 8.68 -18.28 -12.35
CA ALA A 234 7.69 -18.54 -13.39
C ALA A 234 7.79 -17.59 -14.58
N ILE A 235 8.12 -16.32 -14.35
CA ILE A 235 8.38 -15.32 -15.43
C ILE A 235 9.61 -15.74 -16.25
N LEU A 236 10.72 -16.11 -15.60
CA LEU A 236 11.93 -16.57 -16.27
C LEU A 236 11.68 -17.85 -17.09
N GLN A 237 10.92 -18.81 -16.56
CA GLN A 237 10.50 -20.00 -17.31
C GLN A 237 9.63 -19.65 -18.53
N ALA A 238 8.76 -18.65 -18.42
CA ALA A 238 7.98 -18.16 -19.56
C ALA A 238 8.86 -17.56 -20.65
N LEU A 239 9.89 -16.80 -20.28
CA LEU A 239 10.86 -16.18 -21.18
C LEU A 239 11.86 -17.18 -21.79
N ALA A 240 12.15 -18.29 -21.11
CA ALA A 240 12.97 -19.38 -21.67
C ALA A 240 12.35 -20.03 -22.92
N ARG A 241 11.05 -19.83 -23.16
CA ARG A 241 10.35 -20.27 -24.37
C ARG A 241 10.45 -19.30 -25.55
N GLY A 242 11.10 -18.17 -25.34
CA GLY A 242 11.32 -17.10 -26.32
C GLY A 242 10.70 -15.76 -25.89
N PRO A 243 11.00 -14.69 -26.65
CA PRO A 243 10.53 -13.35 -26.35
C PRO A 243 9.02 -13.25 -26.20
N SER A 244 8.56 -12.54 -25.15
CA SER A 244 7.13 -12.49 -24.81
C SER A 244 6.72 -11.11 -24.31
N SER A 245 5.47 -10.71 -24.59
CA SER A 245 4.88 -9.49 -24.02
C SER A 245 4.49 -9.68 -22.56
N VAL A 246 4.35 -8.57 -21.83
CA VAL A 246 3.87 -8.56 -20.43
C VAL A 246 2.58 -9.36 -20.26
N GLU A 247 1.59 -9.14 -21.15
CA GLU A 247 0.30 -9.83 -21.09
C GLU A 247 0.43 -11.34 -21.36
N ALA A 248 1.27 -11.75 -22.32
CA ALA A 248 1.49 -13.15 -22.61
C ALA A 248 2.19 -13.88 -21.46
N ILE A 249 3.11 -13.20 -20.77
CA ILE A 249 3.75 -13.70 -19.55
C ILE A 249 2.72 -13.81 -18.43
N ALA A 250 1.92 -12.76 -18.19
CA ALA A 250 0.90 -12.76 -17.15
C ALA A 250 -0.10 -13.91 -17.30
N LYS A 251 -0.60 -14.18 -18.51
CA LYS A 251 -1.51 -15.31 -18.80
C LYS A 251 -0.87 -16.68 -18.55
N ARG A 252 0.44 -16.82 -18.69
CA ARG A 252 1.17 -18.05 -18.39
C ARG A 252 1.46 -18.26 -16.91
N VAL A 253 1.69 -17.15 -16.18
CA VAL A 253 2.08 -17.17 -14.75
C VAL A 253 0.86 -17.22 -13.84
N TYR A 254 -0.27 -16.67 -14.28
CA TYR A 254 -1.50 -16.54 -13.49
C TYR A 254 -2.65 -17.31 -14.18
N THR A 255 -2.58 -18.64 -14.17
CA THR A 255 -3.50 -19.53 -14.91
C THR A 255 -4.94 -19.51 -14.39
N ASP A 256 -5.13 -19.29 -13.08
CA ASP A 256 -6.43 -19.34 -12.40
C ASP A 256 -7.01 -17.95 -12.07
N LEU A 257 -6.42 -16.89 -12.68
CA LEU A 257 -6.83 -15.53 -12.37
C LEU A 257 -8.14 -15.18 -13.10
N PRO A 258 -9.14 -14.61 -12.39
CA PRO A 258 -10.33 -14.06 -13.05
C PRO A 258 -9.95 -12.97 -14.06
N SER A 259 -10.60 -12.99 -15.23
CA SER A 259 -10.29 -12.04 -16.34
C SER A 259 -10.22 -10.56 -15.92
N PRO A 260 -11.08 -10.03 -15.02
CA PRO A 260 -10.98 -8.65 -14.55
C PRO A 260 -9.70 -8.31 -13.79
N MET A 261 -8.97 -9.33 -13.28
CA MET A 261 -7.72 -9.15 -12.53
C MET A 261 -6.47 -9.20 -13.44
N LEU A 262 -6.62 -9.51 -14.73
CA LEU A 262 -5.49 -9.58 -15.67
C LEU A 262 -4.69 -8.26 -15.74
N PRO A 263 -5.31 -7.06 -15.75
CA PRO A 263 -4.54 -5.81 -15.71
C PRO A 263 -3.61 -5.72 -14.48
N ALA A 264 -4.10 -6.06 -13.29
CA ALA A 264 -3.29 -6.06 -12.07
C ALA A 264 -2.14 -7.09 -12.13
N ALA A 265 -2.39 -8.27 -12.71
CA ALA A 265 -1.34 -9.26 -12.96
C ALA A 265 -0.27 -8.74 -13.92
N CYS A 266 -0.66 -8.05 -14.99
CA CYS A 266 0.27 -7.42 -15.92
C CYS A 266 1.14 -6.37 -15.21
N ARG A 267 0.57 -5.57 -14.29
CA ARG A 267 1.34 -4.60 -13.49
C ARG A 267 2.40 -5.29 -12.63
N ASN A 268 2.02 -6.36 -11.92
CA ASN A 268 2.97 -7.15 -11.14
C ASN A 268 4.06 -7.79 -12.01
N VAL A 269 3.73 -8.35 -13.19
CA VAL A 269 4.72 -8.88 -14.12
C VAL A 269 5.67 -7.79 -14.59
N LEU A 270 5.16 -6.61 -14.94
CA LEU A 270 6.00 -5.48 -15.36
C LEU A 270 6.96 -5.05 -14.23
N ALA A 271 6.51 -5.04 -12.97
CA ALA A 271 7.38 -4.76 -11.82
C ALA A 271 8.53 -5.77 -11.70
N HIS A 272 8.27 -7.05 -11.92
CA HIS A 272 9.32 -8.07 -11.97
C HIS A 272 10.27 -7.88 -13.16
N LEU A 273 9.75 -7.54 -14.35
CA LEU A 273 10.57 -7.35 -15.53
C LEU A 273 11.51 -6.14 -15.41
N ILE A 274 11.05 -5.06 -14.78
CA ILE A 274 11.89 -3.89 -14.48
C ILE A 274 13.01 -4.28 -13.50
N ASP A 275 12.69 -4.95 -12.40
CA ASP A 275 13.67 -5.41 -11.41
C ASP A 275 14.71 -6.41 -12.03
N LEU A 276 14.26 -7.28 -12.92
CA LEU A 276 15.13 -8.21 -13.65
C LEU A 276 16.00 -7.52 -14.71
N GLU A 277 15.49 -6.48 -15.34
CA GLU A 277 16.26 -5.66 -16.30
C GLU A 277 17.36 -4.87 -15.58
N GLU A 278 17.06 -4.24 -14.44
CA GLU A 278 18.07 -3.58 -13.60
C GLU A 278 19.20 -4.55 -13.18
N LYS A 279 18.88 -5.85 -13.02
CA LYS A 279 19.85 -6.91 -12.70
C LYS A 279 20.58 -7.45 -13.94
N GLY A 280 20.25 -7.02 -15.14
CA GLY A 280 20.82 -7.52 -16.39
C GLY A 280 20.42 -8.97 -16.75
N ILE A 281 19.32 -9.49 -16.17
CA ILE A 281 18.84 -10.87 -16.41
C ILE A 281 17.85 -10.91 -17.58
N VAL A 282 17.11 -9.82 -17.80
CA VAL A 282 16.10 -9.69 -18.85
C VAL A 282 16.36 -8.41 -19.63
N LEU A 283 16.09 -8.43 -20.92
CA LEU A 283 16.21 -7.27 -21.79
C LEU A 283 14.89 -7.02 -22.54
N PRO A 284 14.41 -5.77 -22.63
CA PRO A 284 13.35 -5.41 -23.56
C PRO A 284 13.91 -5.46 -25.01
N GLU A 285 13.08 -5.87 -25.98
CA GLU A 285 13.47 -5.85 -27.42
C GLU A 285 13.54 -4.43 -27.99
N THR A 286 12.88 -3.49 -27.32
CA THR A 286 12.87 -2.05 -27.66
C THR A 286 13.12 -1.23 -26.38
N ALA A 287 12.61 0.00 -26.30
CA ALA A 287 12.62 0.74 -25.04
C ALA A 287 11.76 0.01 -24.00
N LEU A 288 12.13 0.13 -22.71
CA LEU A 288 11.36 -0.47 -21.62
C LEU A 288 10.03 0.28 -21.45
N ASP A 289 8.93 -0.37 -21.80
CA ASP A 289 7.54 0.09 -21.61
C ASP A 289 6.59 -1.10 -21.42
N ALA A 290 5.31 -0.81 -21.13
CA ALA A 290 4.30 -1.85 -20.89
C ALA A 290 3.93 -2.67 -22.14
N SER A 291 4.21 -2.16 -23.34
CA SER A 291 3.94 -2.82 -24.64
C SER A 291 5.11 -3.64 -25.15
N SER A 292 6.28 -3.48 -24.54
CA SER A 292 7.51 -4.14 -24.99
C SER A 292 7.43 -5.65 -24.85
N ARG A 293 8.16 -6.32 -25.71
CA ARG A 293 8.48 -7.74 -25.54
C ARG A 293 9.80 -7.85 -24.79
N PHE A 294 9.92 -8.86 -23.98
CA PHE A 294 11.10 -9.13 -23.16
C PHE A 294 11.68 -10.49 -23.51
N ARG A 295 12.99 -10.60 -23.38
CA ARG A 295 13.75 -11.84 -23.54
C ARG A 295 14.78 -11.99 -22.43
N LEU A 296 15.31 -13.19 -22.25
CA LEU A 296 16.49 -13.39 -21.40
C LEU A 296 17.72 -12.67 -22.03
N ALA A 297 18.61 -12.16 -21.17
CA ALA A 297 19.82 -11.47 -21.55
C ALA A 297 20.81 -12.40 -22.29
#